data_18f945fdf7236480acba5691d1c03785
#
_entry.id   18f945fdf7236480acba5691d1c03785
#
_cell.length_a   1.000
_cell.length_b   1.000
_cell.length_c   1.000
_cell.angle_alpha   90.00
_cell.angle_beta   90.00
_cell.angle_gamma   90.00
#
_symmetry.space_group_name_H-M   'P 1'
#
loop_
_entity.id
_entity.type
_entity.pdbx_description
1 polymer ?
#
loop_
_entity_poly.entity_id
_entity_poly.type
_entity_poly.pdbx_seq_one_letter_code
_entity_poly.pdbx_strand_id
1 'polypeptide(L)'
;AQKDDKMYLFDTTKEEFEKIWCHYFDLDRDYGAIKSFLLKEDEKLREAVEKMWGVRILNQEFFETLISFIISQNKQIPHIKQIVARISHDYGKYQGSVGGIDFYGFPTPQQLSQADIDALRECKTGFRAPYIYNAVEFVNNEIIKEENLRKCGVDECREQLMKIKGVGMKVANCVSLFGLGYREAFPVDVWIKRIMQLSLIHI
;
A
#
# COMPACT_ATOMS: atom_id res chain seq x y z
N ALA A 1 9.13 4.32 -16.78
CA ALA A 1 9.88 5.58 -16.58
C ALA A 1 8.96 6.77 -16.80
N GLN A 2 9.22 7.88 -16.14
CA GLN A 2 8.54 9.15 -16.37
C GLN A 2 9.52 10.13 -17.05
N LYS A 3 9.04 10.80 -18.09
CA LYS A 3 9.77 11.88 -18.74
C LYS A 3 8.76 12.94 -19.15
N ASP A 4 8.96 14.17 -18.70
CA ASP A 4 8.03 15.27 -18.84
C ASP A 4 6.63 14.88 -18.31
N ASP A 5 5.58 15.13 -19.04
CA ASP A 5 4.19 14.78 -18.67
C ASP A 5 3.79 13.35 -19.09
N LYS A 6 4.77 12.53 -19.52
CA LYS A 6 4.51 11.19 -20.05
C LYS A 6 5.10 10.10 -19.16
N MET A 7 4.34 9.04 -18.98
CA MET A 7 4.81 7.81 -18.37
C MET A 7 5.06 6.77 -19.44
N TYR A 8 6.22 6.11 -19.38
CA TYR A 8 6.59 5.03 -20.30
C TYR A 8 6.57 3.72 -19.53
N LEU A 9 5.75 2.80 -19.99
CA LEU A 9 5.70 1.42 -19.53
C LEU A 9 6.42 0.56 -20.57
N PHE A 10 7.43 -0.18 -20.14
CA PHE A 10 8.20 -1.08 -21.00
C PHE A 10 7.66 -2.50 -20.84
N ASP A 11 7.82 -3.31 -21.88
CA ASP A 11 7.40 -4.71 -21.90
C ASP A 11 5.93 -4.93 -21.48
N THR A 12 5.06 -4.01 -21.90
CA THR A 12 3.64 -4.02 -21.58
C THR A 12 2.83 -3.95 -22.87
N THR A 13 1.90 -4.87 -23.05
CA THR A 13 0.92 -4.84 -24.14
C THR A 13 -0.19 -3.83 -23.84
N LYS A 14 -0.93 -3.43 -24.89
CA LYS A 14 -2.11 -2.57 -24.72
C LYS A 14 -3.17 -3.23 -23.81
N GLU A 15 -3.37 -4.53 -23.95
CA GLU A 15 -4.33 -5.29 -23.15
C GLU A 15 -3.93 -5.32 -21.65
N GLU A 16 -2.66 -5.53 -21.34
CA GLU A 16 -2.15 -5.46 -19.97
C GLU A 16 -2.25 -4.04 -19.41
N PHE A 17 -1.98 -3.02 -20.24
CA PHE A 17 -2.17 -1.64 -19.81
C PHE A 17 -3.61 -1.38 -19.39
N GLU A 18 -4.59 -1.75 -20.21
CA GLU A 18 -6.01 -1.54 -19.93
C GLU A 18 -6.51 -2.35 -18.72
N LYS A 19 -6.06 -3.60 -18.56
CA LYS A 19 -6.52 -4.47 -17.47
C LYS A 19 -5.81 -4.23 -16.14
N ILE A 20 -4.52 -3.89 -16.14
CA ILE A 20 -3.69 -3.83 -14.94
C ILE A 20 -3.32 -2.38 -14.61
N TRP A 21 -2.66 -1.70 -15.54
CA TRP A 21 -2.02 -0.42 -15.24
C TRP A 21 -3.00 0.73 -15.13
N CYS A 22 -4.11 0.72 -15.90
CA CYS A 22 -5.18 1.71 -15.73
C CYS A 22 -5.75 1.66 -14.32
N HIS A 23 -6.03 0.46 -13.82
CA HIS A 23 -6.49 0.27 -12.45
C HIS A 23 -5.43 0.66 -11.42
N TYR A 24 -4.20 0.14 -11.57
CA TYR A 24 -3.10 0.40 -10.63
C TYR A 24 -2.84 1.90 -10.45
N PHE A 25 -2.79 2.66 -11.53
CA PHE A 25 -2.56 4.10 -11.52
C PHE A 25 -3.83 4.93 -11.29
N ASP A 26 -4.99 4.30 -11.08
CA ASP A 26 -6.30 4.95 -10.88
C ASP A 26 -6.60 5.96 -12.03
N LEU A 27 -6.38 5.55 -13.29
CA LEU A 27 -6.47 6.45 -14.45
C LEU A 27 -7.91 6.80 -14.82
N ASP A 28 -8.87 5.95 -14.50
CA ASP A 28 -10.29 6.15 -14.81
C ASP A 28 -10.96 7.21 -13.91
N ARG A 29 -10.29 7.60 -12.83
CA ARG A 29 -10.80 8.61 -11.90
C ARG A 29 -10.46 10.02 -12.37
N ASP A 30 -11.45 10.89 -12.38
CA ASP A 30 -11.28 12.31 -12.69
C ASP A 30 -10.66 13.08 -11.51
N TYR A 31 -9.32 13.07 -11.46
CA TYR A 31 -8.57 13.85 -10.48
C TYR A 31 -8.65 15.37 -10.74
N GLY A 32 -8.99 15.79 -11.95
CA GLY A 32 -9.22 17.20 -12.28
C GLY A 32 -10.45 17.74 -11.55
N ALA A 33 -11.56 17.01 -11.59
CA ALA A 33 -12.77 17.36 -10.85
C ALA A 33 -12.53 17.39 -9.33
N ILE A 34 -11.80 16.39 -8.77
CA ILE A 34 -11.46 16.38 -7.34
C ILE A 34 -10.64 17.61 -6.94
N LYS A 35 -9.63 17.97 -7.72
CA LYS A 35 -8.78 19.14 -7.45
C LYS A 35 -9.54 20.44 -7.59
N SER A 36 -10.41 20.55 -8.60
CA SER A 36 -11.27 21.70 -8.77
C SER A 36 -12.23 21.88 -7.59
N PHE A 37 -12.76 20.76 -7.06
CA PHE A 37 -13.58 20.79 -5.85
C PHE A 37 -12.77 21.28 -4.64
N LEU A 38 -11.58 20.71 -4.40
CA LEU A 38 -10.72 21.12 -3.29
C LEU A 38 -10.37 22.62 -3.32
N LEU A 39 -10.06 23.15 -4.50
CA LEU A 39 -9.75 24.58 -4.67
C LEU A 39 -10.95 25.50 -4.45
N LYS A 40 -12.16 25.00 -4.71
CA LYS A 40 -13.40 25.74 -4.44
C LYS A 40 -13.71 25.78 -2.94
N GLU A 41 -13.42 24.70 -2.22
CA GLU A 41 -13.69 24.61 -0.77
C GLU A 41 -12.66 25.41 0.06
N ASP A 42 -11.37 25.37 -0.31
CA ASP A 42 -10.32 26.10 0.41
C ASP A 42 -9.22 26.61 -0.54
N GLU A 43 -9.17 27.91 -0.73
CA GLU A 43 -8.14 28.58 -1.55
C GLU A 43 -6.72 28.36 -1.04
N LYS A 44 -6.53 28.11 0.26
CA LYS A 44 -5.21 27.80 0.85
C LYS A 44 -4.59 26.51 0.30
N LEU A 45 -5.41 25.62 -0.28
CA LEU A 45 -4.93 24.39 -0.93
C LEU A 45 -4.30 24.63 -2.30
N ARG A 46 -4.42 25.84 -2.90
CA ARG A 46 -3.98 26.15 -4.26
C ARG A 46 -2.52 25.74 -4.50
N GLU A 47 -1.61 26.22 -3.67
CA GLU A 47 -0.17 25.93 -3.83
C GLU A 47 0.12 24.43 -3.77
N ALA A 48 -0.51 23.71 -2.86
CA ALA A 48 -0.35 22.27 -2.71
C ALA A 48 -0.92 21.52 -3.92
N VAL A 49 -2.13 21.90 -4.39
CA VAL A 49 -2.76 21.27 -5.55
C VAL A 49 -1.94 21.49 -6.83
N GLU A 50 -1.44 22.70 -7.05
CA GLU A 50 -0.63 23.03 -8.22
C GLU A 50 0.70 22.28 -8.23
N LYS A 51 1.42 22.27 -7.09
CA LYS A 51 2.69 21.53 -6.96
C LYS A 51 2.53 20.01 -7.06
N MET A 52 1.38 19.50 -6.62
CA MET A 52 1.11 18.06 -6.55
C MET A 52 0.10 17.61 -7.62
N TRP A 53 0.02 18.32 -8.74
CA TRP A 53 -1.01 18.10 -9.77
C TRP A 53 -1.03 16.66 -10.31
N GLY A 54 0.11 16.03 -10.49
CA GLY A 54 0.24 14.66 -10.99
C GLY A 54 0.03 13.55 -9.96
N VAL A 55 -0.14 13.88 -8.67
CA VAL A 55 -0.28 12.85 -7.62
C VAL A 55 -1.60 12.11 -7.75
N ARG A 56 -1.51 10.78 -7.63
CA ARG A 56 -2.64 9.84 -7.63
C ARG A 56 -2.49 8.84 -6.48
N ILE A 57 -3.60 8.32 -5.99
CA ILE A 57 -3.62 7.22 -5.02
C ILE A 57 -3.60 5.92 -5.80
N LEU A 58 -2.50 5.18 -5.70
CA LEU A 58 -2.35 3.90 -6.39
C LEU A 58 -3.26 2.84 -5.78
N ASN A 59 -3.86 1.99 -6.64
CA ASN A 59 -4.57 0.80 -6.21
C ASN A 59 -3.59 -0.38 -6.20
N GLN A 60 -3.12 -0.74 -5.02
CA GLN A 60 -2.11 -1.77 -4.83
C GLN A 60 -2.78 -3.12 -4.54
N GLU A 61 -2.02 -4.20 -4.66
CA GLU A 61 -2.48 -5.53 -4.30
C GLU A 61 -2.67 -5.62 -2.77
N PHE A 62 -3.74 -6.29 -2.35
CA PHE A 62 -4.16 -6.33 -0.93
C PHE A 62 -3.12 -6.94 -0.01
N PHE A 63 -2.65 -8.16 -0.32
CA PHE A 63 -1.76 -8.90 0.58
C PHE A 63 -0.38 -8.25 0.68
N GLU A 64 0.19 -7.83 -0.46
CA GLU A 64 1.45 -7.09 -0.49
C GLU A 64 1.35 -5.80 0.33
N THR A 65 0.22 -5.08 0.18
CA THR A 65 -0.05 -3.85 0.94
C THR A 65 -0.12 -4.13 2.44
N LEU A 66 -0.84 -5.16 2.86
CA LEU A 66 -0.96 -5.55 4.26
C LEU A 66 0.41 -5.84 4.89
N ILE A 67 1.20 -6.71 4.27
CA ILE A 67 2.53 -7.10 4.77
C ILE A 67 3.48 -5.90 4.76
N SER A 68 3.48 -5.11 3.69
CA SER A 68 4.34 -3.93 3.56
C SER A 68 4.03 -2.87 4.63
N PHE A 69 2.76 -2.64 4.98
CA PHE A 69 2.41 -1.72 6.06
C PHE A 69 2.68 -2.29 7.45
N ILE A 70 2.61 -3.60 7.66
CA ILE A 70 3.12 -4.23 8.89
C ILE A 70 4.63 -3.99 9.03
N ILE A 71 5.40 -4.19 7.95
CA ILE A 71 6.85 -3.94 7.91
C ILE A 71 7.16 -2.46 8.17
N SER A 72 6.35 -1.54 7.66
CA SER A 72 6.60 -0.10 7.73
C SER A 72 6.60 0.49 9.15
N GLN A 73 6.01 -0.22 10.12
CA GLN A 73 5.89 0.28 11.49
C GLN A 73 7.26 0.56 12.11
N ASN A 74 7.48 1.81 12.53
CA ASN A 74 8.75 2.26 13.14
C ASN A 74 9.99 1.88 12.31
N LYS A 75 9.94 2.11 10.99
CA LYS A 75 11.03 1.84 10.03
C LYS A 75 11.18 2.98 9.03
N GLN A 76 12.40 3.19 8.59
CA GLN A 76 12.72 4.13 7.50
C GLN A 76 12.49 3.46 6.14
N ILE A 77 12.10 4.24 5.14
CA ILE A 77 11.78 3.77 3.78
C ILE A 77 12.87 2.87 3.16
N PRO A 78 14.19 3.21 3.25
CA PRO A 78 15.22 2.33 2.70
C PRO A 78 15.23 0.93 3.32
N HIS A 79 15.02 0.84 4.64
CA HIS A 79 14.94 -0.45 5.33
C HIS A 79 13.67 -1.24 4.96
N ILE A 80 12.52 -0.55 4.78
CA ILE A 80 11.29 -1.19 4.32
C ILE A 80 11.53 -1.83 2.96
N LYS A 81 12.09 -1.09 2.01
CA LYS A 81 12.42 -1.58 0.67
C LYS A 81 13.34 -2.80 0.71
N GLN A 82 14.38 -2.79 1.55
CA GLN A 82 15.30 -3.92 1.70
C GLN A 82 14.59 -5.17 2.24
N ILE A 83 13.70 -5.02 3.23
CA ILE A 83 12.96 -6.15 3.80
C ILE A 83 12.00 -6.72 2.77
N VAL A 84 11.22 -5.87 2.10
CA VAL A 84 10.29 -6.30 1.04
C VAL A 84 11.03 -7.01 -0.08
N ALA A 85 12.13 -6.43 -0.58
CA ALA A 85 12.96 -7.05 -1.62
C ALA A 85 13.51 -8.43 -1.18
N ARG A 86 13.92 -8.58 0.08
CA ARG A 86 14.41 -9.83 0.61
C ARG A 86 13.31 -10.89 0.71
N ILE A 87 12.13 -10.52 1.21
CA ILE A 87 10.97 -11.41 1.26
C ILE A 87 10.57 -11.83 -0.16
N SER A 88 10.56 -10.91 -1.13
CA SER A 88 10.28 -11.23 -2.53
C SER A 88 11.31 -12.17 -3.12
N HIS A 89 12.60 -11.96 -2.84
CA HIS A 89 13.68 -12.83 -3.31
C HIS A 89 13.59 -14.23 -2.72
N ASP A 90 13.38 -14.34 -1.40
CA ASP A 90 13.47 -15.62 -0.68
C ASP A 90 12.21 -16.49 -0.85
N TYR A 91 11.03 -15.86 -1.05
CA TYR A 91 9.73 -16.56 -1.09
C TYR A 91 8.91 -16.28 -2.34
N GLY A 92 9.23 -15.25 -3.10
CA GLY A 92 8.49 -14.86 -4.29
C GLY A 92 8.94 -15.61 -5.55
N LYS A 93 8.17 -15.44 -6.62
CA LYS A 93 8.48 -16.05 -7.92
C LYS A 93 9.42 -15.15 -8.71
N TYR A 94 10.49 -15.73 -9.27
CA TYR A 94 11.36 -15.06 -10.22
C TYR A 94 10.56 -14.55 -11.45
N GLN A 95 10.73 -13.28 -11.81
CA GLN A 95 9.99 -12.60 -12.88
C GLN A 95 10.86 -12.30 -14.11
N GLY A 96 12.18 -12.37 -13.97
CA GLY A 96 13.11 -12.03 -15.04
C GLY A 96 14.25 -11.14 -14.57
N SER A 97 15.13 -10.77 -15.50
CA SER A 97 16.29 -9.91 -15.25
C SER A 97 16.28 -8.73 -16.23
N VAL A 98 16.54 -7.54 -15.72
CA VAL A 98 16.68 -6.32 -16.54
C VAL A 98 17.97 -5.63 -16.16
N GLY A 99 18.84 -5.41 -17.13
CA GLY A 99 20.15 -4.76 -16.91
C GLY A 99 21.06 -5.51 -15.91
N GLY A 100 20.92 -6.86 -15.81
CA GLY A 100 21.67 -7.67 -14.88
C GLY A 100 21.14 -7.68 -13.44
N ILE A 101 19.96 -7.10 -13.21
CA ILE A 101 19.26 -7.12 -11.93
C ILE A 101 18.07 -8.08 -12.02
N ASP A 102 18.02 -9.05 -11.12
CA ASP A 102 16.94 -10.01 -11.04
C ASP A 102 15.74 -9.44 -10.29
N PHE A 103 14.54 -9.71 -10.80
CA PHE A 103 13.28 -9.29 -10.23
C PHE A 103 12.46 -10.48 -9.75
N TYR A 104 11.89 -10.33 -8.57
CA TYR A 104 11.03 -11.31 -7.93
C TYR A 104 9.69 -10.64 -7.58
N GLY A 105 8.58 -11.31 -7.90
CA GLY A 105 7.25 -10.85 -7.46
C GLY A 105 7.12 -10.98 -5.94
N PHE A 106 6.24 -10.19 -5.35
CA PHE A 106 5.89 -10.37 -3.94
C PHE A 106 5.25 -11.76 -3.75
N PRO A 107 5.58 -12.52 -2.68
CA PRO A 107 5.04 -13.85 -2.49
C PRO A 107 3.55 -13.84 -2.22
N THR A 108 2.84 -14.84 -2.73
CA THR A 108 1.46 -15.10 -2.32
C THR A 108 1.38 -15.50 -0.85
N PRO A 109 0.19 -15.45 -0.20
CA PRO A 109 0.03 -15.94 1.15
C PRO A 109 0.51 -17.39 1.34
N GLN A 110 0.25 -18.28 0.35
CA GLN A 110 0.68 -19.68 0.36
C GLN A 110 2.20 -19.83 0.25
N GLN A 111 2.85 -19.00 -0.55
CA GLN A 111 4.31 -19.00 -0.65
C GLN A 111 4.96 -18.52 0.65
N LEU A 112 4.43 -17.44 1.23
CA LEU A 112 4.98 -16.85 2.45
C LEU A 112 4.68 -17.70 3.70
N SER A 113 3.67 -18.58 3.66
CA SER A 113 3.38 -19.53 4.76
C SER A 113 4.45 -20.61 4.96
N GLN A 114 5.38 -20.74 4.03
CA GLN A 114 6.56 -21.62 4.18
C GLN A 114 7.60 -21.07 5.16
N ALA A 115 7.52 -19.76 5.46
CA ALA A 115 8.40 -19.10 6.41
C ALA A 115 7.85 -19.21 7.84
N ASP A 116 8.64 -19.77 8.74
CA ASP A 116 8.38 -19.64 10.17
C ASP A 116 8.82 -18.26 10.71
N ILE A 117 8.59 -18.02 11.99
CA ILE A 117 8.91 -16.73 12.62
C ILE A 117 10.41 -16.43 12.57
N ASP A 118 11.27 -17.46 12.68
CA ASP A 118 12.72 -17.27 12.70
C ASP A 118 13.25 -16.96 11.29
N ALA A 119 12.77 -17.66 10.26
CA ALA A 119 13.05 -17.34 8.88
C ALA A 119 12.59 -15.91 8.50
N LEU A 120 11.42 -15.48 8.97
CA LEU A 120 10.99 -14.10 8.80
C LEU A 120 11.92 -13.09 9.51
N ARG A 121 12.50 -13.44 10.67
CA ARG A 121 13.49 -12.60 11.36
C ARG A 121 14.79 -12.47 10.56
N GLU A 122 15.23 -13.54 9.89
CA GLU A 122 16.38 -13.52 8.98
C GLU A 122 16.19 -12.52 7.83
N CYS A 123 14.95 -12.30 7.38
CA CYS A 123 14.60 -11.21 6.45
C CYS A 123 14.67 -9.80 7.07
N LYS A 124 15.23 -9.64 8.28
CA LYS A 124 15.38 -8.37 9.03
C LYS A 124 14.07 -7.72 9.43
N THR A 125 12.99 -8.46 9.54
CA THR A 125 11.67 -7.98 9.98
C THR A 125 11.66 -7.60 11.47
N GLY A 126 12.58 -8.19 12.29
CA GLY A 126 12.71 -7.94 13.72
C GLY A 126 11.45 -8.36 14.50
N PHE A 127 10.94 -7.49 15.37
CA PHE A 127 9.76 -7.76 16.20
C PHE A 127 8.46 -7.92 15.38
N ARG A 128 8.49 -7.63 14.08
CA ARG A 128 7.32 -7.74 13.18
C ARG A 128 7.13 -9.15 12.63
N ALA A 129 8.14 -10.02 12.75
CA ALA A 129 8.04 -11.40 12.29
C ALA A 129 6.77 -12.11 12.77
N PRO A 130 6.41 -12.10 14.08
CA PRO A 130 5.18 -12.72 14.54
C PRO A 130 3.90 -12.02 14.02
N TYR A 131 3.96 -10.74 13.65
CA TYR A 131 2.82 -10.03 13.06
C TYR A 131 2.61 -10.42 11.61
N ILE A 132 3.71 -10.55 10.84
CA ILE A 132 3.69 -11.04 9.46
C ILE A 132 3.18 -12.48 9.43
N TYR A 133 3.72 -13.35 10.30
CA TYR A 133 3.28 -14.73 10.42
C TYR A 133 1.78 -14.85 10.70
N ASN A 134 1.28 -14.08 11.68
CA ASN A 134 -0.15 -14.03 11.99
C ASN A 134 -1.01 -13.50 10.84
N ALA A 135 -0.55 -12.49 10.11
CA ALA A 135 -1.26 -11.96 8.94
C ALA A 135 -1.36 -13.02 7.83
N VAL A 136 -0.27 -13.75 7.57
CA VAL A 136 -0.24 -14.87 6.62
C VAL A 136 -1.25 -15.96 7.03
N GLU A 137 -1.27 -16.34 8.30
CA GLU A 137 -2.23 -17.33 8.82
C GLU A 137 -3.68 -16.88 8.66
N PHE A 138 -3.98 -15.61 8.97
CA PHE A 138 -5.33 -15.06 8.85
C PHE A 138 -5.86 -15.09 7.41
N VAL A 139 -4.98 -14.81 6.45
CA VAL A 139 -5.36 -14.82 5.02
C VAL A 139 -5.45 -16.26 4.49
N ASN A 140 -4.47 -17.12 4.78
CA ASN A 140 -4.46 -18.52 4.31
C ASN A 140 -5.59 -19.36 4.88
N ASN A 141 -5.94 -19.16 6.15
CA ASN A 141 -7.04 -19.86 6.81
C ASN A 141 -8.41 -19.22 6.54
N GLU A 142 -8.46 -18.26 5.61
CA GLU A 142 -9.68 -17.56 5.22
C GLU A 142 -10.44 -16.87 6.36
N ILE A 143 -9.75 -16.59 7.49
CA ILE A 143 -10.31 -15.81 8.61
C ILE A 143 -10.60 -14.38 8.11
N ILE A 144 -9.73 -13.87 7.23
CA ILE A 144 -9.90 -12.63 6.49
C ILE A 144 -9.85 -12.94 5.01
N LYS A 145 -10.94 -12.61 4.30
CA LYS A 145 -11.05 -12.76 2.85
C LYS A 145 -11.12 -11.38 2.21
N GLU A 146 -10.25 -11.13 1.23
CA GLU A 146 -10.24 -9.87 0.48
C GLU A 146 -11.60 -9.52 -0.11
N GLU A 147 -12.29 -10.53 -0.68
CA GLU A 147 -13.62 -10.34 -1.27
C GLU A 147 -14.64 -9.81 -0.27
N ASN A 148 -14.59 -10.27 0.99
CA ASN A 148 -15.48 -9.81 2.04
C ASN A 148 -15.11 -8.39 2.49
N LEU A 149 -13.79 -8.12 2.61
CA LEU A 149 -13.29 -6.80 2.94
C LEU A 149 -13.64 -5.74 1.88
N ARG A 150 -13.76 -6.14 0.62
CA ARG A 150 -14.16 -5.22 -0.47
C ARG A 150 -15.67 -4.95 -0.52
N LYS A 151 -16.48 -5.76 0.14
CA LYS A 151 -17.95 -5.68 0.13
C LYS A 151 -18.54 -5.03 1.39
N CYS A 152 -17.80 -5.01 2.50
CA CYS A 152 -18.25 -4.38 3.74
C CYS A 152 -18.00 -2.86 3.73
N GLY A 153 -18.54 -2.16 4.71
CA GLY A 153 -18.23 -0.74 4.93
C GLY A 153 -16.81 -0.52 5.44
N VAL A 154 -16.27 0.70 5.28
CA VAL A 154 -14.89 1.03 5.68
C VAL A 154 -14.62 0.78 7.17
N ASP A 155 -15.60 1.01 8.05
CA ASP A 155 -15.45 0.81 9.49
C ASP A 155 -15.37 -0.68 9.83
N GLU A 156 -16.24 -1.50 9.26
CA GLU A 156 -16.17 -2.95 9.40
C GLU A 156 -14.87 -3.51 8.82
N CYS A 157 -14.43 -3.00 7.67
CA CYS A 157 -13.14 -3.36 7.08
C CYS A 157 -11.99 -3.12 8.06
N ARG A 158 -11.94 -1.94 8.69
CA ARG A 158 -10.93 -1.60 9.72
C ARG A 158 -10.98 -2.55 10.91
N GLU A 159 -12.18 -2.84 11.42
CA GLU A 159 -12.37 -3.77 12.53
C GLU A 159 -11.89 -5.18 12.21
N GLN A 160 -12.17 -5.67 11.01
CA GLN A 160 -11.68 -6.96 10.55
C GLN A 160 -10.14 -6.98 10.42
N LEU A 161 -9.54 -5.96 9.83
CA LEU A 161 -8.09 -5.85 9.69
C LEU A 161 -7.39 -5.76 11.05
N MET A 162 -7.96 -5.05 12.01
CA MET A 162 -7.40 -4.92 13.37
C MET A 162 -7.44 -6.20 14.20
N LYS A 163 -8.11 -7.25 13.76
CA LYS A 163 -8.00 -8.59 14.38
C LYS A 163 -6.63 -9.22 14.14
N ILE A 164 -5.90 -8.79 13.10
CA ILE A 164 -4.56 -9.24 12.83
C ILE A 164 -3.61 -8.61 13.87
N LYS A 165 -2.82 -9.45 14.51
CA LYS A 165 -1.84 -9.01 15.52
C LYS A 165 -0.87 -7.98 14.92
N GLY A 166 -0.74 -6.83 15.58
CA GLY A 166 0.12 -5.75 15.14
C GLY A 166 -0.49 -4.81 14.09
N VAL A 167 -1.73 -5.05 13.66
CA VAL A 167 -2.48 -4.11 12.82
C VAL A 167 -3.31 -3.18 13.72
N GLY A 168 -2.87 -1.94 13.83
CA GLY A 168 -3.64 -0.87 14.49
C GLY A 168 -4.37 0.00 13.47
N MET A 169 -5.11 1.02 13.96
CA MET A 169 -5.93 1.92 13.14
C MET A 169 -5.17 2.52 11.95
N LYS A 170 -3.90 2.96 12.15
CA LYS A 170 -3.09 3.54 11.07
C LYS A 170 -2.83 2.52 9.95
N VAL A 171 -2.44 1.30 10.29
CA VAL A 171 -2.17 0.24 9.31
C VAL A 171 -3.47 -0.17 8.62
N ALA A 172 -4.56 -0.35 9.38
CA ALA A 172 -5.87 -0.66 8.83
C ALA A 172 -6.34 0.39 7.81
N ASN A 173 -6.21 1.68 8.12
CA ASN A 173 -6.52 2.76 7.17
C ASN A 173 -5.63 2.73 5.93
N CYS A 174 -4.33 2.45 6.06
CA CYS A 174 -3.44 2.33 4.91
C CYS A 174 -3.85 1.17 4.00
N VAL A 175 -4.14 0.01 4.57
CA VAL A 175 -4.58 -1.17 3.80
C VAL A 175 -5.93 -0.92 3.15
N SER A 176 -6.88 -0.32 3.88
CA SER A 176 -8.20 0.05 3.34
C SER A 176 -8.08 1.01 2.15
N LEU A 177 -7.23 2.04 2.27
CA LEU A 177 -7.05 3.05 1.22
C LEU A 177 -6.32 2.49 -0.01
N PHE A 178 -5.14 1.90 0.20
CA PHE A 178 -4.24 1.54 -0.90
C PHE A 178 -4.48 0.14 -1.45
N GLY A 179 -4.85 -0.82 -0.59
CA GLY A 179 -5.04 -2.22 -0.98
C GLY A 179 -6.49 -2.57 -1.34
N LEU A 180 -7.47 -1.85 -0.76
CA LEU A 180 -8.89 -2.18 -0.94
C LEU A 180 -9.69 -1.06 -1.62
N GLY A 181 -9.10 0.12 -1.81
CA GLY A 181 -9.71 1.22 -2.57
C GLY A 181 -10.74 2.07 -1.80
N TYR A 182 -10.81 1.96 -0.48
CA TYR A 182 -11.67 2.79 0.38
C TYR A 182 -11.14 4.22 0.46
N ARG A 183 -11.72 5.14 -0.32
CA ARG A 183 -11.27 6.54 -0.38
C ARG A 183 -11.66 7.36 0.85
N GLU A 184 -12.57 6.86 1.67
CA GLU A 184 -12.94 7.39 2.98
C GLU A 184 -11.91 7.06 4.07
N ALA A 185 -11.03 6.08 3.82
CA ALA A 185 -9.96 5.74 4.75
C ALA A 185 -8.89 6.82 4.76
N PHE A 186 -8.63 7.41 5.93
CA PHE A 186 -7.64 8.46 6.09
C PHE A 186 -6.55 8.03 7.09
N PRO A 187 -5.39 7.58 6.60
CA PRO A 187 -4.27 7.18 7.44
C PRO A 187 -3.67 8.37 8.17
N VAL A 188 -3.84 8.44 9.48
CA VAL A 188 -3.22 9.47 10.33
C VAL A 188 -1.94 8.91 10.95
N ASP A 189 -0.81 9.35 10.45
CA ASP A 189 0.50 9.10 11.05
C ASP A 189 0.96 10.26 11.95
N VAL A 190 2.16 10.15 12.49
CA VAL A 190 2.75 11.18 13.37
C VAL A 190 2.88 12.53 12.67
N TRP A 191 3.16 12.53 11.37
CA TRP A 191 3.35 13.76 10.59
C TRP A 191 2.02 14.44 10.29
N ILE A 192 1.04 13.68 9.82
CA ILE A 192 -0.33 14.19 9.60
C ILE A 192 -0.90 14.73 10.91
N LYS A 193 -0.73 13.99 12.03
CA LYS A 193 -1.17 14.47 13.35
C LYS A 193 -0.53 15.78 13.74
N ARG A 194 0.78 15.95 13.52
CA ARG A 194 1.49 17.21 13.80
C ARG A 194 0.99 18.36 12.93
N ILE A 195 0.81 18.13 11.63
CA ILE A 195 0.29 19.15 10.71
C ILE A 195 -1.10 19.60 11.14
N MET A 196 -2.00 18.67 11.45
CA MET A 196 -3.35 18.98 11.92
C MET A 196 -3.35 19.77 13.24
N GLN A 197 -2.47 19.38 14.19
CA GLN A 197 -2.32 20.11 15.45
C GLN A 197 -1.81 21.54 15.22
N LEU A 198 -0.83 21.74 14.34
CA LEU A 198 -0.32 23.09 14.02
C LEU A 198 -1.38 23.93 13.30
N SER A 199 -2.17 23.34 12.40
CA SER A 199 -3.27 24.01 11.72
C SER A 199 -4.37 24.47 12.69
N LEU A 200 -4.67 23.67 13.72
CA LEU A 200 -5.68 24.01 14.73
C LEU A 200 -5.22 25.08 15.74
N ILE A 201 -3.92 25.30 15.89
CA ILE A 201 -3.38 26.37 16.77
C ILE A 201 -3.52 27.76 16.11
N HIS A 202 -3.73 27.82 14.80
CA HIS A 202 -3.88 29.06 14.03
C HIS A 202 -5.33 29.36 13.65
N ILE A 203 -6.29 28.63 14.17
CA ILE A 203 -7.72 28.91 14.13
C ILE A 203 -8.13 29.41 15.51
#